data_a4c62db3ae1000b862f26e150f7e83a5
#
_entry.id   a4c62db3ae1000b862f26e150f7e83a5
#
_cell.length_a   1.000
_cell.length_b   1.000
_cell.length_c   1.000
_cell.angle_alpha   90.00
_cell.angle_beta   90.00
_cell.angle_gamma   90.00
#
_symmetry.space_group_name_H-M   'P 1'
#
loop_
_entity.id
_entity.type
_entity.pdbx_description
1 polymer ?
#
loop_
_entity_poly.entity_id
_entity_poly.type
_entity_poly.pdbx_seq_one_letter_code
_entity_poly.pdbx_strand_id
1 'polypeptide(L)'
;PAEVRADADACGVALEQPVRVRVSHVAKELPPALPDRPGPLTIALWSLRLRYFAARTAWNDPLPAPDIQVFALYSRLGPGAAAMPDSVGLSKGLIALTHLYGHAAAAGSNQVVLAHEVLHTLGATDKYDFATGQPLAPEGLGEQDQQPLYPQDFGEIMAGRIATSARDA
;
A
#
# COMPACT_ATOMS: atom_id res chain seq x y z
N PRO A 1 -13.12 5.78 -7.06
CA PRO A 1 -13.24 5.56 -8.51
C PRO A 1 -13.40 6.86 -9.31
N ALA A 2 -14.13 7.88 -8.78
CA ALA A 2 -14.30 9.17 -9.48
C ALA A 2 -12.99 9.94 -9.57
N GLU A 3 -12.23 9.99 -8.49
CA GLU A 3 -10.91 10.65 -8.42
C GLU A 3 -9.93 10.03 -9.42
N VAL A 4 -9.78 8.71 -9.41
CA VAL A 4 -8.89 8.01 -10.37
C VAL A 4 -9.26 8.31 -11.83
N ARG A 5 -10.55 8.48 -12.12
CA ARG A 5 -10.98 8.89 -13.47
C ARG A 5 -10.60 10.33 -13.76
N ALA A 6 -10.80 11.24 -12.81
CA ALA A 6 -10.46 12.66 -12.98
C ALA A 6 -8.95 12.83 -13.20
N ASP A 7 -8.11 12.11 -12.43
CA ASP A 7 -6.66 12.12 -12.56
C ASP A 7 -6.21 11.55 -13.92
N ALA A 8 -6.83 10.45 -14.35
CA ALA A 8 -6.55 9.86 -15.66
C ALA A 8 -6.94 10.80 -16.81
N ASP A 9 -8.12 11.43 -16.72
CA ASP A 9 -8.57 12.42 -17.70
C ASP A 9 -7.63 13.62 -17.78
N ALA A 10 -7.11 14.10 -16.63
CA ALA A 10 -6.10 15.15 -16.56
C ALA A 10 -4.78 14.76 -17.26
N CYS A 11 -4.44 13.46 -17.24
CA CYS A 11 -3.30 12.89 -17.96
C CYS A 11 -3.63 12.49 -19.41
N GLY A 12 -4.81 12.79 -19.92
CA GLY A 12 -5.24 12.44 -21.28
C GLY A 12 -5.56 10.95 -21.47
N VAL A 13 -5.81 10.21 -20.39
CA VAL A 13 -6.13 8.79 -20.41
C VAL A 13 -7.63 8.59 -20.13
N ALA A 14 -8.38 8.12 -21.11
CA ALA A 14 -9.79 7.80 -20.93
C ALA A 14 -9.96 6.43 -20.26
N LEU A 15 -10.51 6.42 -19.04
CA LEU A 15 -10.81 5.20 -18.31
C LEU A 15 -12.33 4.96 -18.25
N GLU A 16 -12.81 3.92 -18.92
CA GLU A 16 -14.23 3.54 -18.86
C GLU A 16 -14.61 2.97 -17.48
N GLN A 17 -13.75 2.09 -16.93
CA GLN A 17 -13.89 1.49 -15.61
C GLN A 17 -12.57 1.61 -14.84
N PRO A 18 -12.37 2.69 -14.07
CA PRO A 18 -11.06 2.98 -13.47
C PRO A 18 -10.65 1.92 -12.43
N VAL A 19 -11.55 1.52 -11.56
CA VAL A 19 -11.27 0.49 -10.54
C VAL A 19 -12.58 -0.18 -10.11
N ARG A 20 -12.55 -1.51 -10.04
CA ARG A 20 -13.60 -2.31 -9.40
C ARG A 20 -13.03 -3.02 -8.17
N VAL A 21 -13.36 -2.54 -6.99
CA VAL A 21 -12.98 -3.22 -5.74
C VAL A 21 -13.98 -4.33 -5.44
N ARG A 22 -13.46 -5.50 -5.15
CA ARG A 22 -14.23 -6.66 -4.73
C ARG A 22 -13.65 -7.22 -3.44
N VAL A 23 -14.47 -7.34 -2.43
CA VAL A 23 -14.09 -8.02 -1.19
C VAL A 23 -14.48 -9.49 -1.35
N SER A 24 -13.50 -10.36 -1.30
CA SER A 24 -13.69 -11.81 -1.30
C SER A 24 -13.91 -12.33 0.14
N HIS A 25 -14.01 -13.64 0.28
CA HIS A 25 -14.16 -14.28 1.58
C HIS A 25 -12.87 -14.18 2.42
N VAL A 26 -13.01 -14.38 3.72
CA VAL A 26 -11.85 -14.48 4.63
C VAL A 26 -11.05 -15.73 4.26
N ALA A 27 -9.77 -15.54 3.97
CA ALA A 27 -8.86 -16.64 3.66
C ALA A 27 -8.71 -17.58 4.88
N LYS A 28 -8.77 -18.88 4.64
CA LYS A 28 -8.62 -19.89 5.69
C LYS A 28 -7.18 -20.02 6.19
N GLU A 29 -6.24 -19.66 5.35
CA GLU A 29 -4.79 -19.72 5.62
C GLU A 29 -4.20 -18.32 5.52
N LEU A 30 -3.19 -18.04 6.33
CA LEU A 30 -2.45 -16.79 6.23
C LEU A 30 -1.45 -16.84 5.07
N PRO A 31 -1.22 -15.73 4.37
CA PRO A 31 -0.14 -15.63 3.41
C PRO A 31 1.22 -15.82 4.11
N PRO A 32 2.27 -16.23 3.36
CA PRO A 32 3.60 -16.39 3.92
C PRO A 32 4.11 -15.06 4.47
N ALA A 33 4.52 -15.06 5.74
CA ALA A 33 5.09 -13.88 6.39
C ALA A 33 6.40 -13.45 5.73
N LEU A 34 6.67 -12.14 5.76
CA LEU A 34 7.93 -11.58 5.28
C LEU A 34 9.10 -12.16 6.13
N PRO A 35 10.22 -12.52 5.51
CA PRO A 35 11.38 -13.04 6.27
C PRO A 35 11.98 -11.97 7.19
N ASP A 36 12.30 -12.34 8.44
CA ASP A 36 12.95 -11.46 9.42
C ASP A 36 14.35 -11.00 8.99
N ARG A 37 15.01 -11.80 8.15
CA ARG A 37 16.33 -11.49 7.59
C ARG A 37 16.28 -11.53 6.07
N PRO A 38 15.96 -10.42 5.42
CA PRO A 38 15.78 -10.36 3.98
C PRO A 38 17.14 -10.41 3.25
N GLY A 39 17.53 -11.59 2.79
CA GLY A 39 18.58 -11.73 1.78
C GLY A 39 17.97 -11.90 0.39
N PRO A 40 18.72 -11.68 -0.70
CA PRO A 40 18.17 -11.77 -2.06
C PRO A 40 17.48 -13.11 -2.36
N LEU A 41 18.05 -14.21 -1.94
CA LEU A 41 17.47 -15.56 -2.14
C LEU A 41 16.24 -15.81 -1.27
N THR A 42 16.25 -15.34 -0.02
CA THR A 42 15.10 -15.49 0.88
C THR A 42 13.90 -14.66 0.39
N ILE A 43 14.16 -13.46 -0.09
CA ILE A 43 13.11 -12.59 -0.70
C ILE A 43 12.58 -13.22 -2.00
N ALA A 44 13.45 -13.72 -2.87
CA ALA A 44 13.02 -14.38 -4.09
C ALA A 44 12.14 -15.62 -3.80
N LEU A 45 12.55 -16.46 -2.85
CA LEU A 45 11.78 -17.63 -2.45
C LEU A 45 10.46 -17.26 -1.78
N TRP A 46 10.47 -16.26 -0.89
CA TRP A 46 9.26 -15.72 -0.28
C TRP A 46 8.29 -15.16 -1.32
N SER A 47 8.78 -14.35 -2.26
CA SER A 47 7.98 -13.83 -3.36
C SER A 47 7.34 -14.92 -4.20
N LEU A 48 8.07 -16.00 -4.49
CA LEU A 48 7.53 -17.17 -5.21
C LEU A 48 6.43 -17.86 -4.41
N ARG A 49 6.63 -18.06 -3.11
CA ARG A 49 5.63 -18.66 -2.20
C ARG A 49 4.37 -17.78 -2.11
N LEU A 50 4.53 -16.45 -2.03
CA LEU A 50 3.40 -15.53 -2.00
C LEU A 50 2.60 -15.58 -3.31
N ARG A 51 3.27 -15.64 -4.46
CA ARG A 51 2.62 -15.81 -5.78
C ARG A 51 1.87 -17.12 -5.89
N TYR A 52 2.47 -18.21 -5.43
CA TYR A 52 1.79 -19.51 -5.39
C TYR A 52 0.55 -19.47 -4.47
N PHE A 53 0.68 -18.86 -3.30
CA PHE A 53 -0.44 -18.65 -2.38
C PHE A 53 -1.56 -17.83 -3.03
N ALA A 54 -1.22 -16.73 -3.69
CA ALA A 54 -2.15 -15.85 -4.37
C ALA A 54 -2.87 -16.57 -5.52
N ALA A 55 -2.14 -17.29 -6.35
CA ALA A 55 -2.70 -18.07 -7.45
C ALA A 55 -3.65 -19.17 -6.94
N ARG A 56 -3.26 -19.90 -5.88
CA ARG A 56 -4.11 -20.92 -5.26
C ARG A 56 -5.38 -20.32 -4.65
N THR A 57 -5.27 -19.15 -4.02
CA THR A 57 -6.42 -18.44 -3.45
C THR A 57 -7.39 -18.00 -4.55
N ALA A 58 -6.87 -17.41 -5.62
CA ALA A 58 -7.68 -17.01 -6.78
C ALA A 58 -8.34 -18.22 -7.48
N TRP A 59 -7.63 -19.32 -7.60
CA TRP A 59 -8.18 -20.56 -8.19
C TRP A 59 -9.37 -21.13 -7.40
N ASN A 60 -9.33 -21.02 -6.08
CA ASN A 60 -10.38 -21.50 -5.18
C ASN A 60 -11.54 -20.50 -4.99
N ASP A 61 -11.44 -19.30 -5.53
CA ASP A 61 -12.50 -18.30 -5.53
C ASP A 61 -13.48 -18.60 -6.68
N PRO A 62 -14.80 -18.67 -6.45
CA PRO A 62 -15.78 -18.87 -7.51
C PRO A 62 -15.87 -17.68 -8.48
N LEU A 63 -15.30 -16.54 -8.13
CA LEU A 63 -15.30 -15.35 -8.95
C LEU A 63 -14.04 -15.30 -9.85
N PRO A 64 -14.08 -14.59 -10.99
CA PRO A 64 -12.90 -14.43 -11.84
C PRO A 64 -11.71 -13.87 -11.07
N ALA A 65 -10.50 -14.33 -11.41
CA ALA A 65 -9.28 -13.82 -10.80
C ALA A 65 -9.19 -12.27 -10.94
N PRO A 66 -8.80 -11.55 -9.89
CA PRO A 66 -8.58 -10.11 -9.98
C PRO A 66 -7.27 -9.79 -10.70
N ASP A 67 -7.16 -8.61 -11.28
CA ASP A 67 -5.91 -8.10 -11.83
C ASP A 67 -4.90 -7.82 -10.70
N ILE A 68 -5.36 -7.18 -9.63
CA ILE A 68 -4.58 -6.91 -8.42
C ILE A 68 -5.20 -7.67 -7.25
N GLN A 69 -4.38 -8.41 -6.52
CA GLN A 69 -4.81 -9.16 -5.35
C GLN A 69 -4.21 -8.58 -4.07
N VAL A 70 -5.08 -8.17 -3.14
CA VAL A 70 -4.68 -7.57 -1.86
C VAL A 70 -5.06 -8.49 -0.71
N PHE A 71 -4.07 -8.87 0.09
CA PHE A 71 -4.26 -9.61 1.34
C PHE A 71 -4.21 -8.64 2.50
N ALA A 72 -5.36 -8.37 3.10
CA ALA A 72 -5.51 -7.48 4.24
C ALA A 72 -5.47 -8.28 5.56
N LEU A 73 -4.41 -8.14 6.34
CA LEU A 73 -4.20 -8.81 7.62
C LEU A 73 -4.52 -7.85 8.76
N TYR A 74 -5.64 -8.08 9.42
CA TYR A 74 -6.06 -7.26 10.56
C TYR A 74 -5.50 -7.79 11.87
N SER A 75 -4.77 -6.95 12.60
CA SER A 75 -4.21 -7.26 13.92
C SER A 75 -4.86 -6.40 15.01
N ARG A 76 -5.21 -7.02 16.12
CA ARG A 76 -5.59 -6.30 17.34
C ARG A 76 -4.32 -6.04 18.15
N LEU A 77 -3.77 -4.85 18.02
CA LEU A 77 -2.66 -4.43 18.87
C LEU A 77 -3.24 -3.92 20.20
N GLY A 78 -2.82 -4.56 21.29
CA GLY A 78 -3.10 -4.10 22.66
C GLY A 78 -1.94 -3.28 23.23
N PRO A 79 -2.07 -2.73 24.45
CA PRO A 79 -0.97 -2.05 25.14
C PRO A 79 0.23 -2.99 25.27
N GLY A 80 1.41 -2.53 24.85
CA GLY A 80 2.66 -3.34 24.86
C GLY A 80 2.81 -4.33 23.71
N ALA A 81 1.95 -4.28 22.69
CA ALA A 81 2.11 -5.10 21.49
C ALA A 81 3.39 -4.71 20.72
N ALA A 82 3.98 -5.69 20.03
CA ALA A 82 5.05 -5.45 19.08
C ALA A 82 4.58 -4.48 17.97
N ALA A 83 5.52 -3.81 17.33
CA ALA A 83 5.22 -2.97 16.18
C ALA A 83 4.49 -3.77 15.08
N MET A 84 3.62 -3.10 14.33
CA MET A 84 2.97 -3.69 13.17
C MET A 84 4.04 -4.17 12.19
N PRO A 85 3.94 -5.39 11.64
CA PRO A 85 4.83 -5.81 10.56
C PRO A 85 4.69 -4.90 9.34
N ASP A 86 5.76 -4.81 8.54
CA ASP A 86 5.76 -4.02 7.32
C ASP A 86 4.75 -4.58 6.31
N SER A 87 4.04 -3.69 5.64
CA SER A 87 3.25 -4.00 4.46
C SER A 87 4.13 -4.03 3.22
N VAL A 88 3.71 -4.68 2.16
CA VAL A 88 4.50 -4.75 0.92
C VAL A 88 3.62 -4.91 -0.31
N GLY A 89 3.87 -4.10 -1.34
CA GLY A 89 3.31 -4.23 -2.67
C GLY A 89 4.32 -4.76 -3.68
N LEU A 90 3.97 -5.82 -4.40
CA LEU A 90 4.80 -6.42 -5.43
C LEU A 90 4.30 -6.03 -6.82
N SER A 91 5.01 -5.14 -7.51
CA SER A 91 4.70 -4.72 -8.88
C SER A 91 4.73 -5.90 -9.88
N LYS A 92 5.73 -6.78 -9.76
CA LYS A 92 5.82 -7.99 -10.58
C LYS A 92 4.92 -9.10 -10.05
N GLY A 93 3.63 -9.01 -10.24
CA GLY A 93 2.66 -10.02 -9.81
C GLY A 93 1.36 -9.41 -9.32
N LEU A 94 1.33 -8.08 -9.20
CA LEU A 94 0.14 -7.31 -8.82
C LEU A 94 -0.47 -7.83 -7.51
N ILE A 95 0.39 -8.08 -6.51
CA ILE A 95 0.01 -8.61 -5.20
C ILE A 95 0.45 -7.64 -4.12
N ALA A 96 -0.45 -7.28 -3.23
CA ALA A 96 -0.15 -6.54 -2.01
C ALA A 96 -0.46 -7.38 -0.77
N LEU A 97 0.42 -7.31 0.22
CA LEU A 97 0.24 -7.84 1.56
C LEU A 97 0.22 -6.67 2.54
N THR A 98 -0.94 -6.38 3.12
CA THR A 98 -1.11 -5.21 3.99
C THR A 98 -1.40 -5.64 5.43
N HIS A 99 -0.68 -5.04 6.37
CA HIS A 99 -0.92 -5.20 7.81
C HIS A 99 -1.72 -4.00 8.31
N LEU A 100 -2.90 -4.25 8.85
CA LEU A 100 -3.90 -3.24 9.18
C LEU A 100 -4.34 -3.36 10.65
N TYR A 101 -4.76 -2.25 11.22
CA TYR A 101 -5.30 -2.22 12.58
C TYR A 101 -6.75 -2.69 12.59
N GLY A 102 -7.08 -3.60 13.51
CA GLY A 102 -8.41 -4.21 13.64
C GLY A 102 -9.40 -3.38 14.48
N HIS A 103 -9.30 -2.06 14.50
CA HIS A 103 -10.23 -1.19 15.22
C HIS A 103 -10.69 0.00 14.36
N ALA A 104 -11.93 0.44 14.58
CA ALA A 104 -12.60 1.42 13.72
C ALA A 104 -11.88 2.80 13.68
N ALA A 105 -11.25 3.21 14.78
CA ALA A 105 -10.52 4.48 14.85
C ALA A 105 -9.31 4.52 13.88
N ALA A 106 -8.79 3.37 13.45
CA ALA A 106 -7.70 3.29 12.50
C ALA A 106 -8.14 3.24 11.03
N ALA A 107 -9.43 3.40 10.75
CA ALA A 107 -9.94 3.25 9.38
C ALA A 107 -9.22 4.16 8.37
N GLY A 108 -8.97 5.42 8.72
CA GLY A 108 -8.24 6.37 7.88
C GLY A 108 -6.80 5.91 7.60
N SER A 109 -6.04 5.56 8.63
CA SER A 109 -4.68 5.03 8.47
C SER A 109 -4.65 3.75 7.63
N ASN A 110 -5.60 2.84 7.87
CA ASN A 110 -5.71 1.60 7.10
C ASN A 110 -5.97 1.87 5.60
N GLN A 111 -6.78 2.88 5.28
CA GLN A 111 -7.05 3.28 3.90
C GLN A 111 -5.79 3.79 3.21
N VAL A 112 -5.00 4.62 3.90
CA VAL A 112 -3.72 5.13 3.37
C VAL A 112 -2.75 3.99 3.10
N VAL A 113 -2.53 3.11 4.08
CA VAL A 113 -1.64 1.94 3.93
C VAL A 113 -2.09 1.06 2.77
N LEU A 114 -3.39 0.77 2.68
CA LEU A 114 -3.93 -0.08 1.61
C LEU A 114 -3.72 0.54 0.23
N ALA A 115 -3.98 1.85 0.08
CA ALA A 115 -3.80 2.55 -1.18
C ALA A 115 -2.31 2.66 -1.55
N HIS A 116 -1.43 2.95 -0.60
CA HIS A 116 0.02 2.98 -0.76
C HIS A 116 0.55 1.66 -1.35
N GLU A 117 0.19 0.53 -0.74
CA GLU A 117 0.63 -0.79 -1.20
C GLU A 117 0.03 -1.18 -2.56
N VAL A 118 -1.19 -0.77 -2.85
CA VAL A 118 -1.79 -0.95 -4.18
C VAL A 118 -1.02 -0.15 -5.23
N LEU A 119 -0.63 1.09 -4.94
CA LEU A 119 0.17 1.92 -5.85
C LEU A 119 1.54 1.30 -6.12
N HIS A 120 2.18 0.65 -5.14
CA HIS A 120 3.39 -0.13 -5.38
C HIS A 120 3.18 -1.26 -6.38
N THR A 121 2.03 -1.92 -6.38
CA THR A 121 1.73 -2.95 -7.39
C THR A 121 1.66 -2.37 -8.81
N LEU A 122 1.31 -1.10 -8.95
CA LEU A 122 1.25 -0.36 -10.20
C LEU A 122 2.60 0.28 -10.59
N GLY A 123 3.63 0.13 -9.75
CA GLY A 123 4.99 0.59 -10.03
C GLY A 123 5.35 1.93 -9.38
N ALA A 124 4.49 2.50 -8.53
CA ALA A 124 4.86 3.67 -7.74
C ALA A 124 6.00 3.34 -6.77
N THR A 125 6.87 4.31 -6.53
CA THR A 125 8.00 4.21 -5.61
C THR A 125 7.77 5.09 -4.40
N ASP A 126 8.33 4.69 -3.26
CA ASP A 126 8.32 5.49 -2.04
C ASP A 126 8.90 6.87 -2.29
N LYS A 127 8.29 7.88 -1.67
CA LYS A 127 8.66 9.29 -1.74
C LYS A 127 9.13 9.82 -0.39
N TYR A 128 9.76 8.95 0.41
CA TYR A 128 10.38 9.31 1.69
C TYR A 128 11.78 8.72 1.80
N ASP A 129 12.59 9.34 2.61
CA ASP A 129 13.92 8.85 2.97
C ASP A 129 13.78 7.69 3.97
N PHE A 130 14.30 6.51 3.65
CA PHE A 130 14.16 5.31 4.47
C PHE A 130 14.88 5.39 5.83
N ALA A 131 15.89 6.24 5.98
CA ALA A 131 16.63 6.39 7.24
C ALA A 131 15.90 7.31 8.22
N THR A 132 15.26 8.35 7.72
CA THR A 132 14.60 9.38 8.52
C THR A 132 13.08 9.28 8.50
N GLY A 133 12.50 8.65 7.50
CA GLY A 133 11.07 8.60 7.23
C GLY A 133 10.48 9.93 6.76
N GLN A 134 11.34 10.90 6.38
CA GLN A 134 10.90 12.22 5.94
C GLN A 134 10.51 12.23 4.46
N PRO A 135 9.44 12.93 4.06
CA PRO A 135 9.09 13.12 2.66
C PRO A 135 10.23 13.72 1.84
N LEU A 136 10.48 13.18 0.67
CA LEU A 136 11.49 13.70 -0.27
C LEU A 136 10.90 14.86 -1.06
N ALA A 137 11.35 16.07 -0.79
CA ALA A 137 10.92 17.25 -1.54
C ALA A 137 11.57 17.28 -2.95
N PRO A 138 10.85 17.73 -3.99
CA PRO A 138 9.44 18.13 -3.95
C PRO A 138 8.43 16.97 -4.09
N GLU A 139 8.81 15.81 -4.64
CA GLU A 139 7.91 14.74 -5.07
C GLU A 139 7.16 14.05 -3.92
N GLY A 140 7.68 14.15 -2.69
CA GLY A 140 7.04 13.63 -1.47
C GLY A 140 6.13 14.64 -0.77
N LEU A 141 5.93 15.82 -1.35
CA LEU A 141 5.04 16.84 -0.81
C LEU A 141 3.68 16.78 -1.51
N GLY A 142 2.60 16.87 -0.74
CA GLY A 142 1.24 16.90 -1.29
C GLY A 142 0.90 18.21 -1.99
N GLU A 143 1.54 19.30 -1.56
CA GLU A 143 1.30 20.67 -2.04
C GLU A 143 2.65 21.32 -2.43
N GLN A 144 3.20 20.90 -3.56
CA GLN A 144 4.55 21.27 -4.00
C GLN A 144 4.71 22.77 -4.30
N ASP A 145 3.62 23.44 -4.70
CA ASP A 145 3.60 24.85 -5.08
C ASP A 145 3.10 25.78 -3.97
N GLN A 146 2.80 25.27 -2.79
CA GLN A 146 2.31 26.04 -1.65
C GLN A 146 3.32 27.09 -1.18
N GLN A 147 2.86 28.25 -0.75
CA GLN A 147 3.70 29.32 -0.18
C GLN A 147 3.06 29.91 1.07
N PRO A 148 3.73 29.83 2.24
CA PRO A 148 5.02 29.15 2.45
C PRO A 148 4.90 27.64 2.20
N LEU A 149 5.99 26.99 1.81
CA LEU A 149 6.01 25.56 1.48
C LEU A 149 5.59 24.66 2.66
N TYR A 150 5.82 25.12 3.88
CA TYR A 150 5.47 24.41 5.11
C TYR A 150 4.65 25.30 6.05
N PRO A 151 3.81 24.71 6.92
CA PRO A 151 3.43 23.29 6.92
C PRO A 151 2.60 22.91 5.71
N GLN A 152 2.62 21.63 5.33
CA GLN A 152 1.71 21.07 4.33
C GLN A 152 0.37 20.72 4.99
N ASP A 153 -0.75 20.95 4.32
CA ASP A 153 -2.08 20.54 4.76
C ASP A 153 -2.42 19.12 4.33
N PHE A 154 -1.82 18.65 3.21
CA PHE A 154 -2.03 17.33 2.65
C PHE A 154 -0.69 16.57 2.53
N GLY A 155 -0.77 15.24 2.68
CA GLY A 155 0.35 14.34 2.45
C GLY A 155 0.29 13.69 1.07
N GLU A 156 1.44 13.53 0.44
CA GLU A 156 1.57 12.67 -0.73
C GLU A 156 1.50 11.20 -0.26
N ILE A 157 0.70 10.38 -0.95
CA ILE A 157 0.36 9.03 -0.47
C ILE A 157 1.60 8.10 -0.42
N MET A 158 2.54 8.25 -1.34
CA MET A 158 3.78 7.46 -1.36
C MET A 158 4.84 7.99 -0.40
N ALA A 159 4.63 9.18 0.20
CA ALA A 159 5.46 9.71 1.27
C ALA A 159 4.99 9.24 2.67
N GLY A 160 3.72 8.83 2.80
CA GLY A 160 3.16 8.25 4.02
C GLY A 160 3.00 9.21 5.19
N ARG A 161 3.42 10.46 5.07
CA ARG A 161 3.38 11.51 6.12
C ARG A 161 3.10 12.88 5.52
N ILE A 162 2.57 13.77 6.36
CA ILE A 162 2.38 15.19 6.05
C ILE A 162 3.58 15.96 6.58
N ALA A 163 4.30 16.66 5.72
CA ALA A 163 5.46 17.43 6.10
C ALA A 163 5.06 18.71 6.85
N THR A 164 5.43 18.85 8.10
CA THR A 164 5.15 20.02 8.94
C THR A 164 6.26 21.08 8.87
N SER A 165 7.46 20.65 8.52
CA SER A 165 8.63 21.51 8.27
C SER A 165 9.57 20.84 7.27
N ALA A 166 10.65 21.53 6.88
CA ALA A 166 11.69 20.93 6.04
C ALA A 166 12.44 19.74 6.69
N ARG A 167 12.21 19.47 7.98
CA ARG A 167 12.92 18.44 8.77
C ARG A 167 12.00 17.52 9.56
N ASP A 168 10.70 17.86 9.64
CA ASP A 168 9.75 17.13 10.46
C ASP A 168 8.45 16.86 9.67
N ALA A 169 7.99 15.61 9.76
CA ALA A 169 6.71 15.17 9.22
C ALA A 169 5.97 14.26 10.19
#